data_4600f99b0ac546717197ab888964eff8
#
_entry.id   4600f99b0ac546717197ab888964eff8
#
_cell.length_a   1.000
_cell.length_b   1.000
_cell.length_c   1.000
_cell.angle_alpha   90.00
_cell.angle_beta   90.00
_cell.angle_gamma   90.00
#
_symmetry.space_group_name_H-M   'P 1'
#
loop_
_entity.id
_entity.type
_entity.pdbx_description
1 polymer ?
#
loop_
_entity_poly.entity_id
_entity_poly.type
_entity_poly.pdbx_seq_one_letter_code
_entity_poly.pdbx_strand_id
1 'polypeptide(L)'
;MDKATYRNATKKMTRTGGARRCCVMCGEDNPVLLEMHHVDGRAISEKMVPLCKNCHAKVTMEQNRFPPSARAADAVQPEQIAYWLLSLGALLNYIGQSLIEFAHEVQRNGNYGGARLHAKVK
;
A
#
# COMPACT_ATOMS: atom_id res chain seq x y z
N MET A 1 -8.86 -14.02 -16.84
CA MET A 1 -9.21 -14.06 -15.40
C MET A 1 -10.48 -14.85 -15.24
N ASP A 2 -10.48 -15.86 -14.40
CA ASP A 2 -11.67 -16.66 -14.20
C ASP A 2 -12.65 -15.98 -13.21
N LYS A 3 -13.94 -16.32 -13.35
CA LYS A 3 -15.00 -15.77 -12.49
C LYS A 3 -14.83 -16.11 -11.00
N ALA A 4 -14.19 -17.25 -10.69
CA ALA A 4 -14.00 -17.67 -9.31
C ALA A 4 -12.96 -16.80 -8.61
N THR A 5 -11.84 -16.48 -9.27
CA THR A 5 -10.81 -15.60 -8.74
C THR A 5 -11.35 -14.20 -8.49
N TYR A 6 -12.09 -13.64 -9.45
CA TYR A 6 -12.74 -12.34 -9.29
C TYR A 6 -13.73 -12.33 -8.12
N ARG A 7 -14.57 -13.34 -8.02
CA ARG A 7 -15.57 -13.47 -6.95
C ARG A 7 -14.92 -13.57 -5.58
N ASN A 8 -13.84 -14.33 -5.46
CA ASN A 8 -13.13 -14.51 -4.19
C ASN A 8 -12.44 -13.21 -3.76
N ALA A 9 -11.84 -12.48 -4.67
CA ALA A 9 -11.25 -11.18 -4.41
C ALA A 9 -12.32 -10.16 -3.96
N THR A 10 -13.47 -10.12 -4.64
CA THR A 10 -14.58 -9.24 -4.29
C THR A 10 -15.17 -9.58 -2.91
N LYS A 11 -15.34 -10.86 -2.59
CA LYS A 11 -15.79 -11.30 -1.25
C LYS A 11 -14.80 -10.89 -0.17
N LYS A 12 -13.50 -11.01 -0.42
CA LYS A 12 -12.46 -10.60 0.51
C LYS A 12 -12.55 -9.09 0.81
N MET A 13 -12.75 -8.28 -0.23
CA MET A 13 -12.91 -6.84 -0.09
C MET A 13 -14.18 -6.45 0.68
N THR A 14 -15.30 -7.11 0.41
CA THR A 14 -16.57 -6.87 1.10
C THR A 14 -16.46 -7.18 2.59
N ARG A 15 -15.77 -8.26 2.95
CA ARG A 15 -15.55 -8.67 4.34
C ARG A 15 -14.72 -7.67 5.14
N THR A 16 -13.84 -6.91 4.49
CA THR A 16 -12.94 -5.95 5.14
C THR A 16 -13.48 -4.51 5.21
N GLY A 17 -14.80 -4.32 5.03
CA GLY A 17 -15.43 -3.02 5.25
C GLY A 17 -15.97 -2.31 4.02
N GLY A 18 -16.18 -3.03 2.94
CA GLY A 18 -17.21 -2.80 1.93
C GLY A 18 -17.10 -1.61 0.99
N ALA A 19 -16.26 -0.64 1.18
CA ALA A 19 -16.11 0.46 0.23
C ALA A 19 -15.18 0.05 -0.92
N ARG A 20 -15.44 0.61 -2.12
CA ARG A 20 -14.55 0.48 -3.26
C ARG A 20 -13.14 0.87 -2.85
N ARG A 21 -12.20 -0.05 -3.02
CA ARG A 21 -10.83 0.13 -2.56
C ARG A 21 -9.88 0.23 -3.74
N CYS A 22 -8.83 0.98 -3.56
CA CYS A 22 -7.73 1.06 -4.51
C CYS A 22 -6.40 0.93 -3.77
N CYS A 23 -5.35 0.57 -4.51
CA CYS A 23 -3.99 0.58 -3.98
C CYS A 23 -3.64 1.99 -3.49
N VAL A 24 -3.21 2.10 -2.24
CA VAL A 24 -2.84 3.39 -1.64
C VAL A 24 -1.58 4.00 -2.24
N MET A 25 -0.79 3.21 -2.98
CA MET A 25 0.44 3.67 -3.62
C MET A 25 0.25 4.11 -5.06
N CYS A 26 -0.48 3.34 -5.87
CA CYS A 26 -0.59 3.58 -7.32
C CYS A 26 -2.02 3.77 -7.82
N GLY A 27 -3.02 3.57 -6.98
CA GLY A 27 -4.43 3.77 -7.34
C GLY A 27 -5.09 2.61 -8.10
N GLU A 28 -4.41 1.48 -8.29
CA GLU A 28 -5.01 0.30 -8.92
C GLU A 28 -6.29 -0.11 -8.20
N ASP A 29 -7.39 -0.22 -8.91
CA ASP A 29 -8.72 -0.51 -8.35
C ASP A 29 -9.28 -1.88 -8.72
N ASN A 30 -8.57 -2.65 -9.53
CA ASN A 30 -8.99 -4.01 -9.86
C ASN A 30 -8.89 -4.92 -8.62
N PRO A 31 -10.01 -5.41 -8.08
CA PRO A 31 -9.99 -6.18 -6.82
C PRO A 31 -9.17 -7.47 -6.89
N VAL A 32 -8.95 -8.01 -8.08
CA VAL A 32 -8.13 -9.21 -8.28
C VAL A 32 -6.65 -8.93 -8.03
N LEU A 33 -6.22 -7.71 -8.31
CA LEU A 33 -4.82 -7.29 -8.17
C LEU A 33 -4.52 -6.73 -6.78
N LEU A 34 -5.54 -6.53 -5.93
CA LEU A 34 -5.37 -5.95 -4.61
C LEU A 34 -5.14 -7.00 -3.54
N GLU A 35 -4.21 -6.72 -2.66
CA GLU A 35 -3.91 -7.51 -1.47
C GLU A 35 -3.94 -6.59 -0.25
N MET A 36 -4.26 -7.14 0.91
CA MET A 36 -4.23 -6.38 2.16
C MET A 36 -2.84 -6.47 2.77
N HIS A 37 -2.23 -5.32 2.98
CA HIS A 37 -0.90 -5.20 3.57
C HIS A 37 -1.01 -4.79 5.04
N HIS A 38 -0.29 -5.50 5.91
CA HIS A 38 -0.18 -5.14 7.32
C HIS A 38 0.82 -3.99 7.47
N VAL A 39 0.34 -2.82 7.86
CA VAL A 39 1.12 -1.57 7.88
C VAL A 39 2.28 -1.65 8.86
N ASP A 40 2.04 -2.18 10.05
CA ASP A 40 3.04 -2.28 11.13
C ASP A 40 3.80 -3.62 11.13
N GLY A 41 3.53 -4.49 10.16
CA GLY A 41 3.96 -5.87 10.17
C GLY A 41 2.88 -6.79 10.74
N ARG A 42 2.76 -7.98 10.14
CA ARG A 42 1.69 -8.94 10.45
C ARG A 42 1.65 -9.35 11.92
N ALA A 43 2.82 -9.48 12.56
CA ALA A 43 2.92 -9.94 13.94
C ALA A 43 2.62 -8.84 14.98
N ILE A 44 2.56 -7.58 14.56
CA ILE A 44 2.49 -6.43 15.46
C ILE A 44 1.08 -5.88 15.58
N SER A 45 0.37 -5.71 14.46
CA SER A 45 -0.97 -5.15 14.49
C SER A 45 -1.86 -5.68 13.36
N GLU A 46 -3.17 -5.48 13.53
CA GLU A 46 -4.20 -5.83 12.57
C GLU A 46 -4.45 -4.72 11.53
N LYS A 47 -3.74 -3.60 11.62
CA LYS A 47 -3.91 -2.48 10.70
C LYS A 47 -3.48 -2.88 9.29
N MET A 48 -4.40 -2.76 8.34
CA MET A 48 -4.17 -3.14 6.95
C MET A 48 -4.58 -2.03 5.99
N VAL A 49 -3.87 -1.96 4.87
CA VAL A 49 -4.20 -1.11 3.74
C VAL A 49 -4.18 -1.93 2.45
N PRO A 50 -5.00 -1.58 1.44
CA PRO A 50 -4.94 -2.26 0.16
C PRO A 50 -3.71 -1.83 -0.65
N LEU A 51 -2.98 -2.80 -1.16
CA LEU A 51 -1.88 -2.61 -2.11
C LEU A 51 -2.08 -3.53 -3.30
N CYS A 52 -1.73 -3.07 -4.50
CA CYS A 52 -1.65 -3.99 -5.63
C CYS A 52 -0.45 -4.95 -5.44
N LYS A 53 -0.46 -6.06 -6.15
CA LYS A 53 0.57 -7.10 -6.01
C LYS A 53 1.98 -6.55 -6.23
N ASN A 54 2.17 -5.65 -7.19
CA ASN A 54 3.47 -5.03 -7.46
C ASN A 54 3.92 -4.13 -6.32
N CYS A 55 3.06 -3.26 -5.83
CA CYS A 55 3.38 -2.37 -4.72
C CYS A 55 3.60 -3.15 -3.43
N HIS A 56 2.79 -4.17 -3.17
CA HIS A 56 2.96 -5.05 -2.02
C HIS A 56 4.31 -5.77 -2.06
N ALA A 57 4.71 -6.26 -3.22
CA ALA A 57 6.02 -6.91 -3.40
C ALA A 57 7.18 -5.95 -3.06
N LYS A 58 7.10 -4.69 -3.45
CA LYS A 58 8.13 -3.68 -3.14
C LYS A 58 8.27 -3.46 -1.63
N VAL A 59 7.16 -3.29 -0.94
CA VAL A 59 7.15 -3.07 0.52
C VAL A 59 7.65 -4.33 1.24
N THR A 60 7.18 -5.49 0.84
CA THR A 60 7.60 -6.78 1.41
C THR A 60 9.10 -7.01 1.24
N MET A 61 9.65 -6.61 0.11
CA MET A 61 11.09 -6.70 -0.15
C MET A 61 11.91 -5.90 0.86
N GLU A 62 11.46 -4.71 1.22
CA GLU A 62 12.10 -3.91 2.27
C GLU A 62 11.96 -4.56 3.66
N GLN A 63 10.77 -5.06 3.98
CA GLN A 63 10.53 -5.75 5.25
C GLN A 63 11.39 -7.00 5.40
N ASN A 64 11.62 -7.72 4.31
CA ASN A 64 12.42 -8.96 4.31
C ASN A 64 13.93 -8.71 4.43
N ARG A 65 14.39 -7.47 4.48
CA ARG A 65 15.77 -7.14 4.83
C ARG A 65 16.08 -7.49 6.28
N PHE A 66 15.07 -7.54 7.14
CA PHE A 66 15.22 -8.02 8.50
C PHE A 66 14.99 -9.54 8.56
N PRO A 67 15.75 -10.27 9.37
CA PRO A 67 15.58 -11.71 9.49
C PRO A 67 14.24 -12.09 10.13
N PRO A 68 13.73 -13.32 9.90
CA PRO A 68 12.46 -13.76 10.50
C PRO A 68 12.38 -13.60 12.01
N SER A 69 13.51 -13.76 12.73
CA SER A 69 13.58 -13.59 14.18
C SER A 69 13.25 -12.14 14.61
N ALA A 70 13.67 -11.15 13.85
CA ALA A 70 13.37 -9.74 14.13
C ALA A 70 11.93 -9.37 13.77
N ARG A 71 11.30 -10.13 12.87
CA ARG A 71 9.92 -9.91 12.39
C ARG A 71 8.88 -10.68 13.21
N ALA A 72 9.30 -11.53 14.12
CA ALA A 72 8.42 -12.38 14.92
C ALA A 72 7.75 -11.60 16.05
N ALA A 73 6.56 -12.07 16.47
CA ALA A 73 5.82 -11.45 17.57
C ALA A 73 6.56 -11.53 18.92
N ASP A 74 7.45 -12.52 19.07
CA ASP A 74 8.27 -12.74 20.26
C ASP A 74 9.68 -12.12 20.15
N ALA A 75 9.95 -11.33 19.12
CA ALA A 75 11.22 -10.62 18.99
C ALA A 75 11.46 -9.70 20.20
N VAL A 76 12.71 -9.50 20.58
CA VAL A 76 13.06 -8.54 21.64
C VAL A 76 12.64 -7.13 21.25
N GLN A 77 12.28 -6.34 22.25
CA GLN A 77 11.64 -5.04 22.03
C GLN A 77 12.38 -4.10 21.07
N PRO A 78 13.72 -3.93 21.14
CA PRO A 78 14.43 -3.10 20.16
C PRO A 78 14.25 -3.58 18.71
N GLU A 79 14.22 -4.88 18.48
CA GLU A 79 14.00 -5.46 17.16
C GLU A 79 12.57 -5.25 16.67
N GLN A 80 11.58 -5.36 17.55
CA GLN A 80 10.18 -5.08 17.22
C GLN A 80 10.00 -3.64 16.79
N ILE A 81 10.58 -2.70 17.51
CA ILE A 81 10.51 -1.27 17.18
C ILE A 81 11.21 -1.01 15.85
N ALA A 82 12.39 -1.57 15.63
CA ALA A 82 13.14 -1.41 14.39
C ALA A 82 12.35 -1.96 13.19
N TYR A 83 11.74 -3.12 13.33
CA TYR A 83 10.92 -3.71 12.27
C TYR A 83 9.65 -2.90 12.00
N TRP A 84 9.00 -2.39 13.03
CA TRP A 84 7.85 -1.51 12.89
C TRP A 84 8.21 -0.23 12.12
N LEU A 85 9.31 0.42 12.49
CA LEU A 85 9.81 1.61 11.80
C LEU A 85 10.18 1.32 10.35
N LEU A 86 10.82 0.19 10.09
CA LEU A 86 11.15 -0.25 8.73
C LEU A 86 9.88 -0.45 7.89
N SER A 87 8.87 -1.11 8.45
CA SER A 87 7.60 -1.38 7.76
C SER A 87 6.86 -0.10 7.40
N LEU A 88 6.74 0.81 8.34
CA LEU A 88 6.12 2.13 8.10
C LEU A 88 6.94 2.96 7.12
N GLY A 89 8.25 3.00 7.30
CA GLY A 89 9.14 3.76 6.43
C GLY A 89 9.11 3.28 4.99
N ALA A 90 9.09 1.97 4.77
CA ALA A 90 8.98 1.40 3.42
C ALA A 90 7.68 1.82 2.74
N LEU A 91 6.55 1.70 3.44
CA LEU A 91 5.25 2.10 2.90
C LEU A 91 5.22 3.60 2.57
N LEU A 92 5.63 4.45 3.50
CA LEU A 92 5.63 5.90 3.33
C LEU A 92 6.59 6.35 2.21
N ASN A 93 7.74 5.70 2.08
CA ASN A 93 8.71 6.00 1.02
C ASN A 93 8.10 5.77 -0.36
N TYR A 94 7.45 4.63 -0.58
CA TYR A 94 6.83 4.32 -1.86
C TYR A 94 5.60 5.18 -2.14
N ILE A 95 4.81 5.51 -1.13
CA ILE A 95 3.70 6.46 -1.27
C ILE A 95 4.24 7.84 -1.64
N GLY A 96 5.32 8.28 -0.98
CA GLY A 96 5.98 9.56 -1.29
C GLY A 96 6.48 9.62 -2.72
N GLN A 97 7.09 8.57 -3.23
CA GLN A 97 7.53 8.49 -4.62
C GLN A 97 6.36 8.60 -5.59
N SER A 98 5.27 7.91 -5.32
CA SER A 98 4.05 7.97 -6.15
C SER A 98 3.46 9.38 -6.19
N LEU A 99 3.46 10.09 -5.08
CA LEU A 99 3.01 11.49 -5.02
C LEU A 99 3.89 12.42 -5.83
N ILE A 100 5.21 12.22 -5.79
CA ILE A 100 6.16 13.02 -6.58
C ILE A 100 5.93 12.80 -8.08
N GLU A 101 5.79 11.56 -8.50
CA GLU A 101 5.48 11.22 -9.89
C GLU A 101 4.16 11.83 -10.35
N PHE A 102 3.13 11.74 -9.53
CA PHE A 102 1.84 12.35 -9.79
C PHE A 102 1.94 13.88 -9.91
N ALA A 103 2.72 14.52 -9.06
CA ALA A 103 2.94 15.97 -9.13
C ALA A 103 3.59 16.40 -10.46
N HIS A 104 4.57 15.64 -10.94
CA HIS A 104 5.18 15.89 -12.24
C HIS A 104 4.20 15.68 -13.40
N GLU A 105 3.36 14.66 -13.29
CA GLU A 105 2.35 14.39 -14.31
C GLU A 105 1.30 15.50 -14.38
N VAL A 106 0.83 15.96 -13.24
CA VAL A 106 -0.11 17.09 -13.15
C VAL A 106 0.51 18.36 -13.74
N GLN A 107 1.77 18.63 -13.45
CA GLN A 107 2.48 19.79 -13.99
C GLN A 107 2.59 19.73 -15.51
N ARG A 108 2.94 18.58 -16.08
CA ARG A 108 3.05 18.40 -17.54
C ARG A 108 1.73 18.56 -18.26
N ASN A 109 0.66 18.02 -17.71
CA ASN A 109 -0.64 17.96 -18.38
C ASN A 109 -1.53 19.18 -18.06
N GLY A 110 -1.28 19.89 -16.96
CA GLY A 110 -2.06 21.04 -16.52
C GLY A 110 -3.54 20.71 -16.25
N ASN A 111 -3.95 19.47 -16.48
CA ASN A 111 -5.32 19.02 -16.40
C ASN A 111 -5.35 17.53 -16.06
N TYR A 112 -6.06 17.16 -15.02
CA TYR A 112 -6.16 15.77 -14.60
C TYR A 112 -7.62 15.36 -14.45
N GLY A 113 -8.04 14.31 -15.17
CA GLY A 113 -9.40 13.79 -15.09
C GLY A 113 -10.50 14.81 -15.47
N GLY A 114 -10.18 15.77 -16.33
CA GLY A 114 -11.12 16.83 -16.70
C GLY A 114 -11.23 17.96 -15.67
N ALA A 115 -10.61 17.83 -14.54
CA ALA A 115 -10.56 18.90 -13.53
C ALA A 115 -9.26 19.70 -13.74
N ARG A 116 -9.39 20.95 -14.12
CA ARG A 116 -8.26 21.88 -14.02
C ARG A 116 -7.94 22.08 -12.55
N LEU A 117 -6.76 21.67 -12.18
CA LEU A 117 -6.21 22.12 -10.91
C LEU A 117 -5.97 23.62 -11.02
N HIS A 118 -6.95 24.39 -10.64
CA HIS A 118 -6.77 25.81 -10.39
C HIS A 118 -6.03 25.99 -9.08
N ALA A 119 -4.79 25.56 -9.05
CA ALA A 119 -3.89 26.08 -8.07
C ALA A 119 -3.41 27.46 -8.55
N LYS A 120 -4.23 28.44 -8.42
CA LYS A 120 -3.70 29.78 -8.29
C LYS A 120 -3.09 29.89 -6.90
N VAL A 121 -1.94 29.28 -6.76
CA VAL A 121 -1.05 29.66 -5.70
C VAL A 121 -0.36 30.93 -6.19
N LYS A 122 -0.87 32.04 -5.73
CA LYS A 122 -0.09 33.25 -5.75
C LYS A 122 0.96 33.18 -4.65
#